data_13c6f8b64bb6676ff710ca9ad77b8eb4
#
_entry.id   13c6f8b64bb6676ff710ca9ad77b8eb4
#
_cell.length_a   1.000
_cell.length_b   1.000
_cell.length_c   1.000
_cell.angle_alpha   90.00
_cell.angle_beta   90.00
_cell.angle_gamma   90.00
#
_symmetry.space_group_name_H-M   'P 1'
#
loop_
_entity.id
_entity.type
_entity.pdbx_description
1 polymer ?
#
loop_
_entity_poly.entity_id
_entity_poly.type
_entity_poly.pdbx_seq_one_letter_code
_entity_poly.pdbx_strand_id
1 'polypeptide(L)' 'MRGSFLIQTVYLADRTSASDADELIRRFGGFAAGEAARRASESRSLGNVVHYCRWRQIERMIGILAAGRGDEALH' A
#
# COMPACT_ATOMS: atom_id res chain seq x y z
N MET A 1 -23.11 -16.22 -6.31
CA MET A 1 -22.41 -16.59 -5.08
C MET A 1 -20.91 -16.70 -5.28
N ARG A 2 -20.47 -17.28 -6.38
CA ARG A 2 -19.03 -17.37 -6.66
C ARG A 2 -18.40 -16.01 -6.83
N GLY A 3 -19.14 -15.06 -7.42
CA GLY A 3 -18.66 -13.69 -7.57
C GLY A 3 -18.46 -13.01 -6.24
N SER A 4 -19.31 -13.30 -5.26
CA SER A 4 -19.19 -12.71 -3.92
C SER A 4 -17.91 -13.13 -3.24
N PHE A 5 -17.49 -14.37 -3.42
CA PHE A 5 -16.25 -14.87 -2.82
C PHE A 5 -15.04 -14.09 -3.37
N LEU A 6 -15.01 -13.92 -4.69
CA LEU A 6 -13.90 -13.18 -5.32
C LEU A 6 -13.88 -11.73 -4.89
N ILE A 7 -15.04 -11.10 -4.79
CA ILE A 7 -15.15 -9.72 -4.35
C ILE A 7 -14.64 -9.57 -2.92
N GLN A 8 -14.99 -10.51 -2.04
CA GLN A 8 -14.51 -10.48 -0.67
C GLN A 8 -13.00 -10.60 -0.58
N THR A 9 -12.40 -11.45 -1.41
CA THR A 9 -10.96 -11.64 -1.43
C THR A 9 -10.26 -10.34 -1.82
N VAL A 10 -10.75 -9.66 -2.85
CA VAL A 10 -10.19 -8.38 -3.29
C VAL A 10 -10.36 -7.32 -2.20
N TYR A 11 -11.53 -7.27 -1.59
CA TYR A 11 -11.82 -6.30 -0.53
C TYR A 11 -10.88 -6.47 0.66
N LEU A 12 -10.64 -7.72 1.08
CA LEU A 12 -9.73 -7.99 2.20
C LEU A 12 -8.30 -7.60 1.86
N ALA A 13 -7.87 -7.86 0.62
CA ALA A 13 -6.53 -7.47 0.18
C ALA A 13 -6.36 -5.95 0.23
N ASP A 14 -7.37 -5.19 -0.21
CA ASP A 14 -7.34 -3.74 -0.18
C ASP A 14 -7.32 -3.21 1.25
N ARG A 15 -8.10 -3.82 2.14
CA ARG A 15 -8.11 -3.41 3.55
C ARG A 15 -6.75 -3.65 4.20
N THR A 16 -6.14 -4.79 3.92
CA THR A 16 -4.82 -5.12 4.46
C THR A 16 -3.77 -4.13 3.95
N SER A 17 -3.83 -3.81 2.65
CA SER A 17 -2.90 -2.85 2.07
C SER A 17 -3.10 -1.46 2.66
N ALA A 18 -4.34 -1.06 2.89
CA ALA A 18 -4.63 0.25 3.50
C ALA A 18 -4.11 0.31 4.94
N SER A 19 -4.27 -0.76 5.69
CA SER A 19 -3.78 -0.85 7.06
C SER A 19 -2.25 -0.77 7.10
N ASP A 20 -1.58 -1.50 6.21
CA ASP A 20 -0.13 -1.47 6.13
C ASP A 20 0.38 -0.10 5.69
N ALA A 21 -0.33 0.54 4.76
CA ALA A 21 0.02 1.88 4.31
C ALA A 21 -0.09 2.88 5.46
N ASP A 22 -1.16 2.80 6.24
CA ASP A 22 -1.35 3.68 7.38
C ASP A 22 -0.24 3.50 8.40
N GLU A 23 0.16 2.26 8.66
CA GLU A 23 1.26 1.96 9.57
C GLU A 23 2.57 2.60 9.10
N LEU A 24 2.87 2.48 7.80
CA LEU A 24 4.08 3.09 7.25
C LEU A 24 4.03 4.60 7.35
N ILE A 25 2.87 5.19 7.12
CA ILE A 25 2.72 6.64 7.24
C ILE A 25 2.99 7.08 8.68
N ARG A 26 2.49 6.34 9.65
CA ARG A 26 2.75 6.66 11.06
C ARG A 26 4.23 6.56 11.42
N ARG A 27 4.92 5.57 10.85
CA ARG A 27 6.33 5.32 11.17
C ARG A 27 7.29 6.23 10.42
N PHE A 28 7.01 6.45 9.14
CA PHE A 28 7.96 7.12 8.24
C PHE A 28 7.49 8.48 7.74
N GLY A 29 6.23 8.84 8.02
CA GLY A 29 5.70 10.13 7.60
C GLY A 29 5.84 10.34 6.10
N GLY A 30 6.47 11.43 5.69
CA GLY A 30 6.65 11.77 4.29
C GLY A 30 7.53 10.79 3.52
N PHE A 31 8.26 9.92 4.23
CA PHE A 31 9.12 8.92 3.58
C PHE A 31 8.45 7.58 3.40
N ALA A 32 7.15 7.47 3.74
CA ALA A 32 6.45 6.18 3.69
C ALA A 32 6.41 5.58 2.29
N ALA A 33 6.11 6.39 1.27
CA ALA A 33 6.07 5.90 -0.11
C ALA A 33 7.44 5.39 -0.56
N GLY A 34 8.49 6.12 -0.20
CA GLY A 34 9.85 5.71 -0.51
C GLY A 34 10.23 4.38 0.16
N GLU A 35 9.78 4.20 1.40
CA GLU A 35 10.04 2.96 2.11
C GLU A 35 9.32 1.77 1.46
N ALA A 36 8.05 1.96 1.06
CA ALA A 36 7.31 0.92 0.36
C ALA A 36 7.97 0.58 -0.98
N ALA A 37 8.41 1.60 -1.72
CA ALA A 37 9.11 1.39 -2.99
C ALA A 37 10.41 0.62 -2.79
N ARG A 38 11.16 0.93 -1.73
CA ARG A 38 12.39 0.22 -1.40
C ARG A 38 12.12 -1.25 -1.13
N ARG A 39 11.09 -1.53 -0.36
CA ARG A 39 10.71 -2.92 -0.03
C ARG A 39 10.24 -3.67 -1.27
N ALA A 40 9.52 -2.98 -2.17
CA ALA A 40 9.10 -3.58 -3.43
C ALA A 40 10.32 -3.96 -4.27
N SER A 41 11.28 -3.04 -4.38
CA SER A 41 12.51 -3.28 -5.14
C SER A 41 13.31 -4.45 -4.58
N GLU A 42 13.40 -4.53 -3.25
CA GLU A 42 14.09 -5.62 -2.57
C GLU A 42 13.40 -6.96 -2.86
N SER A 43 12.08 -7.00 -2.77
CA SER A 43 11.32 -8.20 -3.07
C SER A 43 11.52 -8.65 -4.52
N ARG A 44 11.57 -7.68 -5.44
CA ARG A 44 11.80 -7.97 -6.85
C ARG A 44 13.20 -8.57 -7.06
N SER A 45 14.19 -8.03 -6.39
CA SER A 45 15.56 -8.53 -6.47
C SER A 45 15.68 -9.95 -5.97
N LEU A 46 14.88 -10.31 -4.97
CA LEU A 46 14.85 -11.66 -4.40
C LEU A 46 13.97 -12.61 -5.20
N GLY A 47 13.33 -12.13 -6.27
CA GLY A 47 12.43 -12.93 -7.08
C GLY A 47 11.09 -13.22 -6.43
N ASN A 48 10.73 -12.46 -5.39
CA ASN A 48 9.48 -12.66 -4.66
C ASN A 48 8.38 -11.80 -5.27
N VAL A 49 7.74 -12.33 -6.31
CA VAL A 49 6.71 -11.60 -7.06
C VAL A 49 5.51 -11.26 -6.20
N VAL A 50 5.10 -12.16 -5.31
CA VAL A 50 3.94 -11.94 -4.45
C VAL A 50 4.18 -10.74 -3.54
N HIS A 51 5.32 -10.68 -2.87
CA HIS A 51 5.66 -9.56 -2.01
C HIS A 51 5.89 -8.28 -2.79
N TYR A 52 6.49 -8.39 -3.97
CA TYR A 52 6.67 -7.23 -4.83
C TYR A 52 5.31 -6.59 -5.17
N CYS A 53 4.34 -7.39 -5.62
CA CYS A 53 3.03 -6.89 -5.97
C CYS A 53 2.32 -6.27 -4.76
N ARG A 54 2.46 -6.90 -3.59
CA ARG A 54 1.88 -6.38 -2.35
C ARG A 54 2.47 -5.01 -2.00
N TRP A 55 3.79 -4.87 -2.07
CA TRP A 55 4.44 -3.59 -1.75
C TRP A 55 4.07 -2.50 -2.74
N ARG A 56 3.90 -2.85 -4.03
CA ARG A 56 3.44 -1.88 -5.03
C ARG A 56 2.03 -1.40 -4.71
N GLN A 57 1.17 -2.29 -4.24
CA GLN A 57 -0.18 -1.93 -3.85
C GLN A 57 -0.19 -1.03 -2.62
N ILE A 58 0.65 -1.33 -1.64
CA ILE A 58 0.82 -0.51 -0.44
C ILE A 58 1.33 0.87 -0.83
N GLU A 59 2.29 0.94 -1.71
CA GLU A 59 2.82 2.21 -2.21
C GLU A 59 1.72 3.06 -2.83
N ARG A 60 0.86 2.46 -3.63
CA ARG A 60 -0.27 3.16 -4.25
C ARG A 60 -1.23 3.68 -3.19
N MET A 61 -1.50 2.87 -2.18
CA MET A 61 -2.40 3.26 -1.08
C MET A 61 -1.83 4.44 -0.31
N ILE A 62 -0.53 4.45 -0.06
CA ILE A 62 0.14 5.57 0.60
C ILE A 62 -0.07 6.84 -0.20
N GLY A 63 0.06 6.77 -1.52
CA GLY A 63 -0.16 7.91 -2.39
C GLY A 63 -1.57 8.47 -2.28
N ILE A 64 -2.56 7.59 -2.23
CA ILE A 64 -3.96 8.00 -2.09
C ILE A 64 -4.20 8.68 -0.75
N LEU A 65 -3.72 8.08 0.33
CA LEU A 65 -3.90 8.62 1.68
C LEU A 65 -3.14 9.93 1.86
N ALA A 66 -1.95 10.01 1.32
CA ALA A 66 -1.13 11.22 1.42
C ALA A 66 -1.75 12.37 0.62
N ALA A 67 -2.35 12.08 -0.54
CA ALA A 67 -3.00 13.11 -1.35
C ALA A 67 -4.16 13.76 -0.58
N GLY A 68 -4.95 12.94 0.14
CA GLY A 68 -6.02 13.46 0.96
C GLY A 68 -5.51 14.38 2.06
N ARG A 69 -4.42 14.00 2.70
CA ARG A 69 -3.81 14.82 3.75
C ARG A 69 -3.13 16.06 3.19
N GLY A 70 -2.58 15.94 1.98
CA GLY A 70 -1.95 17.07 1.31
C GLY A 70 -2.93 18.18 1.06
N ASP A 71 -4.15 17.86 0.69
CA ASP A 71 -5.20 18.84 0.49
C ASP A 71 -5.48 19.62 1.77
N GLU A 72 -5.51 18.92 2.90
CA GLU A 72 -5.72 19.57 4.19
C GLU A 72 -4.54 20.46 4.55
N ALA A 73 -3.33 20.02 4.26
CA ALA A 73 -2.13 20.76 4.61
C ALA A 73 -2.03 22.07 3.84
N LEU A 74 -2.65 22.15 2.66
CA LEU A 74 -2.61 23.36 1.85
C LEU A 74 -3.56 24.44 2.37
N HIS A 75 -4.48 24.09 3.22
CA HIS A 75 -5.40 25.06 3.81
C HIS A 75 -4.90 25.54 5.16
#